data_947a29c790f0873ec916ed32930d22d5
#
_entry.id   947a29c790f0873ec916ed32930d22d5
#
_cell.length_a   1.000
_cell.length_b   1.000
_cell.length_c   1.000
_cell.angle_alpha   90.00
_cell.angle_beta   90.00
_cell.angle_gamma   90.00
#
_symmetry.space_group_name_H-M   'P 1'
#
loop_
_entity.id
_entity.type
_entity.pdbx_description
1 polymer ?
#
loop_
_entity_poly.entity_id
_entity_poly.type
_entity_poly.pdbx_seq_one_letter_code
_entity_poly.pdbx_strand_id
1 'polypeptide(L)'
;MGLHYFIADTHLGLEYQDPVLREKQFASFLEALPEETSQVFLLGDIFDFWYEYKDVIPRKFTRTLGALARLADRGVKLFFINGNHDIWTYSYLQKEVGVTILQQPSVVDIDGVRFCIGHGDAIWHSTRMYRFMNAGFKCRFLQVMFSALHPRWAMLLGHGWSRHNRLTHFKDEDEKTIADYRQAIERDGAAWAESYQKDLEKKGEKRADHFIFGHYHLPLTVQLEGGGDFSILGDWIHNPDYMVFDGTSLKRESPVF
;
A
#
# COMPACT_ATOMS: atom_id res chain seq x y z
N MET A 1 6.83 -23.20 -8.65
CA MET A 1 6.10 -22.27 -7.77
C MET A 1 6.93 -21.01 -7.72
N GLY A 2 6.30 -19.86 -7.91
CA GLY A 2 7.00 -18.58 -7.86
C GLY A 2 6.89 -17.93 -6.48
N LEU A 3 7.68 -16.87 -6.27
CA LEU A 3 7.58 -16.04 -5.08
C LEU A 3 6.65 -14.85 -5.34
N HIS A 4 5.80 -14.53 -4.38
CA HIS A 4 4.83 -13.45 -4.46
C HIS A 4 4.99 -12.52 -3.26
N TYR A 5 5.30 -11.25 -3.53
CA TYR A 5 5.63 -10.25 -2.51
C TYR A 5 4.49 -9.27 -2.29
N PHE A 6 4.23 -8.92 -1.04
CA PHE A 6 3.24 -7.91 -0.63
C PHE A 6 3.96 -6.84 0.19
N ILE A 7 3.89 -5.60 -0.27
CA ILE A 7 4.64 -4.45 0.24
C ILE A 7 3.70 -3.26 0.36
N ALA A 8 3.77 -2.50 1.45
CA ALA A 8 3.00 -1.27 1.66
C ALA A 8 3.85 -0.18 2.34
N ASP A 9 3.33 1.03 2.37
CA ASP A 9 3.76 2.13 3.26
C ASP A 9 5.26 2.44 3.21
N THR A 10 5.85 2.44 2.01
CA THR A 10 7.27 2.82 1.85
C THR A 10 7.48 4.32 1.96
N HIS A 11 6.45 5.10 1.71
CA HIS A 11 6.43 6.56 1.79
C HIS A 11 7.67 7.22 1.20
N LEU A 12 8.02 6.85 -0.02
CA LEU A 12 9.15 7.43 -0.72
C LEU A 12 8.96 8.94 -0.94
N GLY A 13 9.99 9.70 -0.64
CA GLY A 13 9.96 11.16 -0.75
C GLY A 13 9.56 11.89 0.53
N LEU A 14 9.13 11.18 1.57
CA LEU A 14 8.88 11.77 2.88
C LEU A 14 10.17 12.37 3.45
N GLU A 15 10.14 13.66 3.76
CA GLU A 15 11.26 14.41 4.36
C GLU A 15 11.39 14.11 5.87
N TYR A 16 11.62 12.85 6.19
CA TYR A 16 11.95 12.36 7.52
C TYR A 16 13.12 11.41 7.40
N GLN A 17 14.15 11.55 8.24
CA GLN A 17 15.45 10.90 8.06
C GLN A 17 16.06 11.25 6.67
N ASP A 18 16.74 10.31 6.01
CA ASP A 18 17.27 10.50 4.67
C ASP A 18 16.35 9.89 3.60
N PRO A 19 15.54 10.72 2.90
CA PRO A 19 14.62 10.22 1.87
C PRO A 19 15.34 9.64 0.65
N VAL A 20 16.57 10.07 0.37
CA VAL A 20 17.39 9.54 -0.74
C VAL A 20 17.91 8.16 -0.38
N LEU A 21 18.33 7.98 0.87
CA LEU A 21 18.77 6.65 1.35
C LEU A 21 17.61 5.66 1.31
N ARG A 22 16.42 6.05 1.79
CA ARG A 22 15.22 5.19 1.76
C ARG A 22 14.87 4.77 0.32
N GLU A 23 14.89 5.71 -0.64
CA GLU A 23 14.65 5.37 -2.05
C GLU A 23 15.69 4.39 -2.58
N LYS A 24 16.98 4.56 -2.23
CA LYS A 24 18.04 3.64 -2.62
C LYS A 24 17.84 2.26 -2.01
N GLN A 25 17.52 2.18 -0.72
CA GLN A 25 17.27 0.92 -0.01
C GLN A 25 16.10 0.17 -0.63
N PHE A 26 14.99 0.85 -0.88
CA PHE A 26 13.83 0.22 -1.52
C PHE A 26 14.12 -0.23 -2.95
N ALA A 27 14.81 0.57 -3.75
CA ALA A 27 15.22 0.17 -5.09
C ALA A 27 16.17 -1.04 -5.07
N SER A 28 17.15 -1.05 -4.15
CA SER A 28 18.06 -2.20 -3.99
C SER A 28 17.34 -3.46 -3.54
N PHE A 29 16.35 -3.34 -2.65
CA PHE A 29 15.48 -4.46 -2.26
C PHE A 29 14.75 -5.04 -3.47
N LEU A 30 14.12 -4.19 -4.30
CA LEU A 30 13.43 -4.64 -5.52
C LEU A 30 14.40 -5.32 -6.51
N GLU A 31 15.60 -4.80 -6.67
CA GLU A 31 16.64 -5.36 -7.54
C GLU A 31 17.19 -6.69 -7.03
N ALA A 32 17.20 -6.89 -5.71
CA ALA A 32 17.67 -8.11 -5.07
C ALA A 32 16.61 -9.22 -5.02
N LEU A 33 15.37 -8.95 -5.47
CA LEU A 33 14.34 -9.99 -5.50
C LEU A 33 14.76 -11.17 -6.38
N PRO A 34 14.63 -12.41 -5.89
CA PRO A 34 15.06 -13.63 -6.58
C PRO A 34 14.50 -13.76 -8.02
N GLU A 35 15.17 -14.54 -8.84
CA GLU A 35 14.72 -14.80 -10.22
C GLU A 35 13.37 -15.51 -10.28
N GLU A 36 13.04 -16.30 -9.26
CA GLU A 36 11.77 -17.00 -9.09
C GLU A 36 10.60 -16.07 -8.73
N THR A 37 10.85 -14.79 -8.55
CA THR A 37 9.79 -13.81 -8.25
C THR A 37 8.80 -13.75 -9.42
N SER A 38 7.54 -14.06 -9.12
CA SER A 38 6.45 -14.08 -10.11
C SER A 38 5.57 -12.86 -10.03
N GLN A 39 5.28 -12.36 -8.83
CA GLN A 39 4.37 -11.23 -8.63
C GLN A 39 4.85 -10.33 -7.49
N VAL A 40 4.64 -9.02 -7.64
CA VAL A 40 4.83 -8.03 -6.58
C VAL A 40 3.57 -7.18 -6.46
N PHE A 41 3.00 -7.16 -5.27
CA PHE A 41 1.83 -6.38 -4.92
C PHE A 41 2.26 -5.18 -4.06
N LEU A 42 2.11 -3.99 -4.60
CA LEU A 42 2.35 -2.72 -3.93
C LEU A 42 1.00 -2.22 -3.38
N LEU A 43 0.83 -2.31 -2.06
CA LEU A 43 -0.46 -2.13 -1.40
C LEU A 43 -0.71 -0.69 -0.92
N GLY A 44 -0.25 0.28 -1.67
CA GLY A 44 -0.50 1.70 -1.44
C GLY A 44 0.53 2.39 -0.54
N ASP A 45 0.48 3.71 -0.57
CA ASP A 45 1.41 4.61 0.12
C ASP A 45 2.89 4.29 -0.17
N ILE A 46 3.15 3.85 -1.41
CA ILE A 46 4.51 3.66 -1.91
C ILE A 46 5.21 5.01 -2.03
N PHE A 47 4.48 6.02 -2.47
CA PHE A 47 4.97 7.39 -2.54
C PHE A 47 4.28 8.25 -1.48
N ASP A 48 5.04 9.09 -0.78
CA ASP A 48 4.51 10.02 0.23
C ASP A 48 3.57 11.07 -0.38
N PHE A 49 3.75 11.39 -1.64
CA PHE A 49 2.82 12.13 -2.47
C PHE A 49 3.06 11.79 -3.94
N TRP A 50 1.98 11.40 -4.65
CA TRP A 50 2.03 11.11 -6.08
C TRP A 50 0.87 11.77 -6.80
N TYR A 51 1.19 12.49 -7.88
CA TYR A 51 0.22 13.04 -8.81
C TYR A 51 0.77 13.00 -10.24
N GLU A 52 0.09 12.30 -11.13
CA GLU A 52 0.43 12.26 -12.54
C GLU A 52 -0.22 13.42 -13.29
N TYR A 53 0.57 14.32 -13.84
CA TYR A 53 0.14 15.21 -14.91
C TYR A 53 0.19 14.47 -16.24
N LYS A 54 -0.37 15.07 -17.29
CA LYS A 54 -0.37 14.45 -18.61
C LYS A 54 1.05 14.14 -19.11
N ASP A 55 1.99 15.06 -18.92
CA ASP A 55 3.35 14.99 -19.45
C ASP A 55 4.44 15.19 -18.38
N VAL A 56 4.06 15.19 -17.09
CA VAL A 56 4.99 15.42 -15.96
C VAL A 56 4.62 14.53 -14.79
N ILE A 57 5.63 13.91 -14.19
CA ILE A 57 5.52 13.12 -12.96
C ILE A 57 6.35 13.72 -11.83
N PRO A 58 6.11 13.35 -10.56
CA PRO A 58 6.94 13.76 -9.44
C PRO A 58 8.40 13.33 -9.62
N ARG A 59 9.31 14.21 -9.21
CA ARG A 59 10.76 13.92 -9.22
C ARG A 59 11.14 13.05 -8.02
N LYS A 60 12.38 12.52 -8.01
CA LYS A 60 13.06 11.83 -6.91
C LYS A 60 12.81 10.31 -6.82
N PHE A 61 12.09 9.69 -7.76
CA PHE A 61 11.78 8.25 -7.69
C PHE A 61 12.42 7.44 -8.83
N THR A 62 13.46 7.98 -9.44
CA THR A 62 14.08 7.39 -10.65
C THR A 62 14.59 5.98 -10.42
N ARG A 63 15.18 5.69 -9.26
CA ARG A 63 15.71 4.35 -8.95
C ARG A 63 14.61 3.33 -8.76
N THR A 64 13.62 3.70 -7.96
CA THR A 64 12.45 2.84 -7.69
C THR A 64 11.68 2.55 -8.98
N LEU A 65 11.36 3.58 -9.76
CA LEU A 65 10.65 3.40 -11.03
C LEU A 65 11.46 2.54 -12.00
N GLY A 66 12.78 2.75 -12.08
CA GLY A 66 13.68 1.93 -12.87
C GLY A 66 13.78 0.49 -12.38
N ALA A 67 13.78 0.25 -11.08
CA ALA A 67 13.79 -1.11 -10.51
C ALA A 67 12.48 -1.84 -10.82
N LEU A 68 11.33 -1.17 -10.66
CA LEU A 68 10.02 -1.72 -11.03
C LEU A 68 9.94 -2.05 -12.53
N ALA A 69 10.37 -1.13 -13.39
CA ALA A 69 10.39 -1.38 -14.83
C ALA A 69 11.27 -2.59 -15.19
N ARG A 70 12.46 -2.73 -14.59
CA ARG A 70 13.32 -3.91 -14.78
C ARG A 70 12.66 -5.21 -14.30
N LEU A 71 11.91 -5.18 -13.19
CA LEU A 71 11.14 -6.35 -12.76
C LEU A 71 10.07 -6.71 -13.80
N ALA A 72 9.35 -5.73 -14.32
CA ALA A 72 8.36 -5.96 -15.38
C ALA A 72 9.02 -6.52 -16.66
N ASP A 73 10.18 -6.01 -17.06
CA ASP A 73 10.97 -6.50 -18.21
C ASP A 73 11.45 -7.95 -18.00
N ARG A 74 11.69 -8.37 -16.75
CA ARG A 74 11.98 -9.77 -16.37
C ARG A 74 10.73 -10.67 -16.43
N GLY A 75 9.54 -10.13 -16.67
CA GLY A 75 8.28 -10.86 -16.68
C GLY A 75 7.57 -10.96 -15.33
N VAL A 76 8.06 -10.28 -14.30
CA VAL A 76 7.38 -10.17 -13.00
C VAL A 76 6.10 -9.37 -13.16
N LYS A 77 4.96 -9.90 -12.72
CA LYS A 77 3.70 -9.17 -12.74
C LYS A 77 3.65 -8.18 -11.57
N LEU A 78 3.57 -6.91 -11.88
CA LEU A 78 3.50 -5.83 -10.90
C LEU A 78 2.06 -5.38 -10.72
N PHE A 79 1.57 -5.35 -9.49
CA PHE A 79 0.25 -4.85 -9.12
C PHE A 79 0.40 -3.68 -8.16
N PHE A 80 -0.47 -2.68 -8.31
CA PHE A 80 -0.46 -1.50 -7.47
C PHE A 80 -1.89 -1.20 -6.99
N ILE A 81 -2.06 -1.02 -5.71
CA ILE A 81 -3.28 -0.51 -5.10
C ILE A 81 -2.98 0.91 -4.61
N ASN A 82 -3.80 1.85 -4.98
CA ASN A 82 -3.63 3.23 -4.51
C ASN A 82 -3.89 3.34 -3.01
N GLY A 83 -2.96 3.96 -2.30
CA GLY A 83 -3.17 4.43 -0.93
C GLY A 83 -3.76 5.84 -0.91
N ASN A 84 -3.83 6.44 0.27
CA ASN A 84 -4.33 7.82 0.42
C ASN A 84 -3.28 8.89 0.07
N HIS A 85 -1.99 8.56 0.02
CA HIS A 85 -0.90 9.44 -0.37
C HIS A 85 -0.60 9.39 -1.88
N ASP A 86 -0.86 8.28 -2.54
CA ASP A 86 -0.58 8.07 -3.96
C ASP A 86 -1.84 7.73 -4.77
N ILE A 87 -2.95 8.39 -4.42
CA ILE A 87 -4.28 8.16 -4.99
C ILE A 87 -4.40 8.57 -6.48
N TRP A 88 -3.52 9.44 -6.98
CA TRP A 88 -3.64 10.03 -8.32
C TRP A 88 -2.69 9.39 -9.34
N THR A 89 -2.81 8.09 -9.51
CA THR A 89 -2.19 7.31 -10.56
C THR A 89 -3.15 7.19 -11.75
N TYR A 90 -2.73 7.60 -12.94
CA TYR A 90 -3.60 7.57 -14.13
C TYR A 90 -3.12 6.62 -15.21
N SER A 91 -1.95 6.85 -15.77
CA SER A 91 -1.48 6.02 -16.89
C SER A 91 0.03 5.77 -16.90
N TYR A 92 0.82 6.58 -16.22
CA TYR A 92 2.28 6.49 -16.26
C TYR A 92 2.78 5.16 -15.69
N LEU A 93 2.35 4.81 -14.48
CA LEU A 93 2.76 3.54 -13.86
C LEU A 93 2.36 2.34 -14.71
N GLN A 94 1.21 2.41 -15.39
CA GLN A 94 0.75 1.33 -16.26
C GLN A 94 1.54 1.25 -17.57
N LYS A 95 1.73 2.37 -18.24
CA LYS A 95 2.29 2.40 -19.60
C LYS A 95 3.81 2.37 -19.64
N GLU A 96 4.45 3.08 -18.70
CA GLU A 96 5.89 3.29 -18.71
C GLU A 96 6.62 2.34 -17.74
N VAL A 97 5.93 1.88 -16.67
CA VAL A 97 6.54 1.01 -15.66
C VAL A 97 6.05 -0.43 -15.75
N GLY A 98 4.90 -0.67 -16.39
CA GLY A 98 4.34 -2.01 -16.56
C GLY A 98 3.51 -2.50 -15.38
N VAL A 99 3.00 -1.59 -14.54
CA VAL A 99 2.21 -1.91 -13.35
C VAL A 99 0.73 -2.08 -13.72
N THR A 100 0.03 -3.02 -13.10
CA THR A 100 -1.43 -3.15 -13.16
C THR A 100 -2.05 -2.51 -11.94
N ILE A 101 -2.92 -1.50 -12.12
CA ILE A 101 -3.64 -0.86 -11.01
C ILE A 101 -4.85 -1.70 -10.62
N LEU A 102 -4.93 -2.09 -9.35
CA LEU A 102 -6.06 -2.80 -8.77
C LEU A 102 -6.94 -1.87 -7.93
N GLN A 103 -8.23 -2.16 -7.90
CA GLN A 103 -9.17 -1.51 -6.97
C GLN A 103 -9.08 -2.17 -5.60
N GLN A 104 -9.40 -1.44 -4.53
CA GLN A 104 -9.39 -2.01 -3.18
C GLN A 104 -10.83 -2.14 -2.61
N PRO A 105 -11.10 -3.19 -1.83
CA PRO A 105 -10.27 -4.38 -1.71
C PRO A 105 -10.30 -5.24 -2.98
N SER A 106 -9.20 -5.89 -3.33
CA SER A 106 -9.11 -6.87 -4.41
C SER A 106 -8.99 -8.28 -3.86
N VAL A 107 -9.67 -9.22 -4.50
CA VAL A 107 -9.49 -10.65 -4.25
C VAL A 107 -8.69 -11.25 -5.40
N VAL A 108 -7.58 -11.92 -5.07
CA VAL A 108 -6.70 -12.56 -6.04
C VAL A 108 -6.43 -14.00 -5.64
N ASP A 109 -6.41 -14.90 -6.63
CA ASP A 109 -6.07 -16.31 -6.42
C ASP A 109 -4.61 -16.53 -6.88
N ILE A 110 -3.77 -17.05 -5.99
CA ILE A 110 -2.34 -17.31 -6.22
C ILE A 110 -2.06 -18.74 -5.83
N ASP A 111 -1.69 -19.59 -6.78
CA ASP A 111 -1.36 -21.00 -6.59
C ASP A 111 -2.44 -21.78 -5.77
N GLY A 112 -3.71 -21.40 -5.93
CA GLY A 112 -4.84 -22.05 -5.26
C GLY A 112 -5.20 -21.48 -3.88
N VAL A 113 -4.41 -20.54 -3.37
CA VAL A 113 -4.65 -19.78 -2.12
C VAL A 113 -5.27 -18.43 -2.47
N ARG A 114 -6.27 -18.03 -1.73
CA ARG A 114 -7.06 -16.82 -2.00
C ARG A 114 -6.71 -15.69 -1.05
N PHE A 115 -6.30 -14.55 -1.62
CA PHE A 115 -5.88 -13.35 -0.91
C PHE A 115 -6.89 -12.23 -1.10
N CYS A 116 -7.27 -11.57 -0.02
CA CYS A 116 -7.97 -10.29 -0.05
C CYS A 116 -6.97 -9.19 0.32
N ILE A 117 -6.67 -8.31 -0.62
CA ILE A 117 -5.61 -7.31 -0.49
C ILE A 117 -6.13 -5.89 -0.67
N GLY A 118 -5.51 -4.94 0.00
CA GLY A 118 -5.87 -3.53 -0.09
C GLY A 118 -4.88 -2.64 0.65
N HIS A 119 -5.07 -1.32 0.54
CA HIS A 119 -4.31 -0.40 1.38
C HIS A 119 -4.86 -0.35 2.81
N GLY A 120 -6.16 -0.17 2.98
CA GLY A 120 -6.80 -0.20 4.29
C GLY A 120 -7.43 1.11 4.75
N ASP A 121 -7.13 2.22 4.08
CA ASP A 121 -7.55 3.58 4.43
C ASP A 121 -9.07 3.81 4.49
N ALA A 122 -9.84 3.05 3.75
CA ALA A 122 -11.29 3.21 3.61
C ALA A 122 -12.11 2.05 4.16
N ILE A 123 -11.48 1.07 4.81
CA ILE A 123 -12.13 -0.22 5.08
C ILE A 123 -12.98 -0.16 6.35
N TRP A 124 -12.45 0.20 7.51
CA TRP A 124 -13.22 0.13 8.77
C TRP A 124 -13.21 1.36 9.66
N HIS A 125 -12.18 2.15 9.71
CA HIS A 125 -12.10 3.35 10.59
C HIS A 125 -12.38 4.68 9.88
N SER A 126 -13.03 4.67 8.72
CA SER A 126 -13.28 5.91 7.99
C SER A 126 -14.34 6.79 8.68
N THR A 127 -13.92 7.91 9.24
CA THR A 127 -14.87 8.94 9.71
C THR A 127 -15.70 9.51 8.56
N ARG A 128 -16.85 10.14 8.87
CA ARG A 128 -17.67 10.81 7.84
C ARG A 128 -16.86 11.89 7.11
N MET A 129 -16.00 12.61 7.83
CA MET A 129 -15.11 13.63 7.26
C MET A 129 -14.10 13.00 6.30
N TYR A 130 -13.45 11.90 6.68
CA TYR A 130 -12.51 11.19 5.83
C TYR A 130 -13.17 10.69 4.54
N ARG A 131 -14.37 10.09 4.63
CA ARG A 131 -15.13 9.63 3.46
C ARG A 131 -15.49 10.78 2.51
N PHE A 132 -15.90 11.93 3.06
CA PHE A 132 -16.20 13.12 2.26
C PHE A 132 -14.94 13.66 1.55
N MET A 133 -13.83 13.73 2.26
CA MET A 133 -12.53 14.15 1.71
C MET A 133 -12.04 13.20 0.62
N ASN A 134 -12.11 11.89 0.87
CA ASN A 134 -11.73 10.86 -0.11
C ASN A 134 -12.63 10.91 -1.37
N ALA A 135 -13.93 11.15 -1.20
CA ALA A 135 -14.83 11.38 -2.33
C ALA A 135 -14.42 12.62 -3.14
N GLY A 136 -13.98 13.70 -2.46
CA GLY A 136 -13.43 14.88 -3.11
C GLY A 136 -12.17 14.57 -3.93
N PHE A 137 -11.23 13.83 -3.36
CA PHE A 137 -10.00 13.42 -4.07
C PHE A 137 -10.28 12.49 -5.28
N LYS A 138 -11.32 11.69 -5.22
CA LYS A 138 -11.77 10.83 -6.33
C LYS A 138 -12.67 11.57 -7.34
N CYS A 139 -13.12 12.79 -7.03
CA CYS A 139 -13.96 13.57 -7.92
C CYS A 139 -13.17 14.05 -9.15
N ARG A 140 -13.55 13.58 -10.33
CA ARG A 140 -12.86 13.91 -11.58
C ARG A 140 -12.78 15.41 -11.87
N PHE A 141 -13.82 16.16 -11.55
CA PHE A 141 -13.82 17.61 -11.71
C PHE A 141 -12.74 18.29 -10.85
N LEU A 142 -12.64 17.90 -9.57
CA LEU A 142 -11.61 18.44 -8.67
C LEU A 142 -10.20 18.01 -9.10
N GLN A 143 -10.04 16.81 -9.63
CA GLN A 143 -8.77 16.36 -10.21
C GLN A 143 -8.35 17.21 -11.41
N VAL A 144 -9.28 17.52 -12.31
CA VAL A 144 -9.02 18.40 -13.46
C VAL A 144 -8.67 19.82 -13.00
N MET A 145 -9.40 20.35 -12.02
CA MET A 145 -9.07 21.66 -11.40
C MET A 145 -7.67 21.64 -10.80
N PHE A 146 -7.32 20.59 -10.06
CA PHE A 146 -5.98 20.44 -9.48
C PHE A 146 -4.89 20.32 -10.56
N SER A 147 -5.18 19.65 -11.68
CA SER A 147 -4.25 19.53 -12.80
C SER A 147 -3.93 20.87 -13.49
N ALA A 148 -4.80 21.86 -13.33
CA ALA A 148 -4.56 23.21 -13.85
C ALA A 148 -3.57 24.03 -12.98
N LEU A 149 -3.27 23.57 -11.77
CA LEU A 149 -2.24 24.18 -10.94
C LEU A 149 -0.85 23.88 -11.53
N HIS A 150 0.01 24.90 -11.49
CA HIS A 150 1.40 24.67 -11.87
C HIS A 150 2.01 23.57 -10.98
N PRO A 151 2.74 22.57 -11.51
CA PRO A 151 3.29 21.43 -10.77
C PRO A 151 4.01 21.82 -9.48
N ARG A 152 4.73 22.95 -9.47
CA ARG A 152 5.41 23.47 -8.28
C ARG A 152 4.45 23.71 -7.11
N TRP A 153 3.28 24.31 -7.37
CA TRP A 153 2.31 24.62 -6.32
C TRP A 153 1.58 23.36 -5.85
N ALA A 154 1.21 22.49 -6.79
CA ALA A 154 0.58 21.23 -6.46
C ALA A 154 1.47 20.34 -5.60
N MET A 155 2.77 20.26 -5.92
CA MET A 155 3.76 19.52 -5.10
C MET A 155 3.92 20.14 -3.71
N LEU A 156 3.96 21.48 -3.58
CA LEU A 156 4.04 22.14 -2.29
C LEU A 156 2.79 21.87 -1.42
N LEU A 157 1.61 21.92 -2.01
CA LEU A 157 0.36 21.59 -1.33
C LEU A 157 0.33 20.13 -0.89
N GLY A 158 0.69 19.19 -1.77
CA GLY A 158 0.69 17.76 -1.48
C GLY A 158 1.68 17.39 -0.37
N HIS A 159 2.92 17.85 -0.46
CA HIS A 159 3.91 17.62 0.60
C HIS A 159 3.54 18.34 1.92
N GLY A 160 2.95 19.54 1.85
CA GLY A 160 2.45 20.24 3.04
C GLY A 160 1.33 19.46 3.73
N TRP A 161 0.43 18.89 2.96
CA TRP A 161 -0.65 18.03 3.46
C TRP A 161 -0.11 16.76 4.13
N SER A 162 0.78 16.02 3.45
CA SER A 162 1.40 14.83 3.99
C SER A 162 2.12 15.12 5.32
N ARG A 163 2.93 16.18 5.36
CA ARG A 163 3.63 16.61 6.59
C ARG A 163 2.66 16.95 7.72
N HIS A 164 1.59 17.68 7.44
CA HIS A 164 0.60 18.06 8.47
C HIS A 164 -0.07 16.84 9.10
N ASN A 165 -0.53 15.90 8.30
CA ASN A 165 -1.16 14.69 8.79
C ASN A 165 -0.24 13.89 9.72
N ARG A 166 1.05 13.78 9.38
CA ARG A 166 2.01 13.03 10.21
C ARG A 166 2.36 13.71 11.52
N LEU A 167 2.52 15.03 11.52
CA LEU A 167 2.77 15.78 12.77
C LEU A 167 1.63 15.65 13.77
N THR A 168 0.44 15.29 13.32
CA THR A 168 -0.72 15.02 14.19
C THR A 168 -0.77 13.59 14.69
N HIS A 169 -0.16 12.63 13.97
CA HIS A 169 -0.20 11.20 14.31
C HIS A 169 1.04 10.69 15.05
N PHE A 170 2.20 11.35 14.90
CA PHE A 170 3.47 10.95 15.55
C PHE A 170 3.87 11.87 16.72
N LYS A 171 2.91 12.49 17.40
CA LYS A 171 3.22 13.09 18.71
C LYS A 171 3.38 11.95 19.70
N ASP A 172 4.47 12.00 20.48
CA ASP A 172 4.87 11.08 21.56
C ASP A 172 3.67 10.34 22.18
N GLU A 173 3.21 9.28 21.52
CA GLU A 173 2.17 8.42 22.07
C GLU A 173 2.83 7.49 23.08
N ASP A 174 2.30 7.43 24.30
CA ASP A 174 2.79 6.52 25.31
C ASP A 174 2.52 5.06 24.90
N GLU A 175 3.29 4.12 25.47
CA GLU A 175 3.19 2.69 25.16
C GLU A 175 1.75 2.14 25.33
N LYS A 176 0.99 2.71 26.25
CA LYS A 176 -0.40 2.30 26.49
C LYS A 176 -1.30 2.73 25.33
N THR A 177 -1.16 3.94 24.82
CA THR A 177 -1.92 4.45 23.68
C THR A 177 -1.63 3.61 22.44
N ILE A 178 -0.37 3.23 22.20
CA ILE A 178 0.02 2.34 21.10
C ILE A 178 -0.61 0.95 21.27
N ALA A 179 -0.61 0.39 22.49
CA ALA A 179 -1.21 -0.92 22.76
C ALA A 179 -2.74 -0.90 22.57
N ASP A 180 -3.42 0.14 23.07
CA ASP A 180 -4.86 0.31 22.91
C ASP A 180 -5.23 0.48 21.41
N TYR A 181 -4.42 1.23 20.66
CA TYR A 181 -4.59 1.40 19.21
C TYR A 181 -4.40 0.09 18.45
N ARG A 182 -3.33 -0.67 18.77
CA ARG A 182 -3.09 -2.00 18.21
C ARG A 182 -4.28 -2.94 18.47
N GLN A 183 -4.76 -3.00 19.71
CA GLN A 183 -5.91 -3.85 20.06
C GLN A 183 -7.18 -3.46 19.31
N ALA A 184 -7.40 -2.16 19.10
CA ALA A 184 -8.53 -1.67 18.31
C ALA A 184 -8.44 -2.12 16.85
N ILE A 185 -7.25 -2.02 16.23
CA ILE A 185 -7.02 -2.46 14.85
C ILE A 185 -7.19 -3.98 14.72
N GLU A 186 -6.65 -4.76 15.65
CA GLU A 186 -6.80 -6.22 15.68
C GLU A 186 -8.26 -6.62 15.71
N ARG A 187 -9.02 -6.07 16.66
CA ARG A 187 -10.45 -6.36 16.82
C ARG A 187 -11.28 -5.94 15.61
N ASP A 188 -11.12 -4.69 15.19
CA ASP A 188 -12.00 -4.11 14.17
C ASP A 188 -11.63 -4.60 12.77
N GLY A 189 -10.33 -4.86 12.52
CA GLY A 189 -9.85 -5.47 11.29
C GLY A 189 -10.32 -6.92 11.14
N ALA A 190 -10.21 -7.72 12.20
CA ALA A 190 -10.74 -9.08 12.21
C ALA A 190 -12.27 -9.11 12.01
N ALA A 191 -12.99 -8.23 12.70
CA ALA A 191 -14.45 -8.12 12.54
C ALA A 191 -14.85 -7.72 11.11
N TRP A 192 -14.12 -6.81 10.50
CA TRP A 192 -14.32 -6.44 9.11
C TRP A 192 -14.05 -7.63 8.16
N ALA A 193 -12.93 -8.32 8.34
CA ALA A 193 -12.56 -9.48 7.53
C ALA A 193 -13.62 -10.58 7.60
N GLU A 194 -14.12 -10.89 8.80
CA GLU A 194 -15.22 -11.86 8.99
C GLU A 194 -16.52 -11.39 8.30
N SER A 195 -16.84 -10.11 8.35
CA SER A 195 -17.97 -9.54 7.62
C SER A 195 -17.81 -9.68 6.11
N TYR A 196 -16.62 -9.40 5.61
CA TYR A 196 -16.29 -9.52 4.19
C TYR A 196 -16.34 -10.97 3.70
N GLN A 197 -15.91 -11.94 4.52
CA GLN A 197 -16.05 -13.37 4.25
C GLN A 197 -17.52 -13.76 4.03
N LYS A 198 -18.41 -13.30 4.91
CA LYS A 198 -19.86 -13.55 4.78
C LYS A 198 -20.44 -12.95 3.50
N ASP A 199 -19.90 -11.82 3.05
CA ASP A 199 -20.35 -11.19 1.80
C ASP A 199 -19.84 -11.95 0.56
N LEU A 200 -18.62 -12.52 0.61
CA LEU A 200 -18.13 -13.44 -0.42
C LEU A 200 -19.03 -14.69 -0.50
N GLU A 201 -19.33 -15.31 0.63
CA GLU A 201 -20.20 -16.48 0.72
C GLU A 201 -21.62 -16.21 0.14
N LYS A 202 -22.21 -15.06 0.45
CA LYS A 202 -23.51 -14.64 -0.12
C LYS A 202 -23.47 -14.51 -1.64
N LYS A 203 -22.31 -14.15 -2.21
CA LYS A 203 -22.09 -14.07 -3.65
C LYS A 203 -21.77 -15.43 -4.29
N GLY A 204 -21.68 -16.50 -3.49
CA GLY A 204 -21.26 -17.83 -3.95
C GLY A 204 -19.76 -17.95 -4.22
N GLU A 205 -18.98 -17.02 -3.70
CA GLU A 205 -17.53 -17.04 -3.82
C GLU A 205 -16.87 -17.78 -2.67
N LYS A 206 -15.67 -18.34 -2.92
CA LYS A 206 -14.86 -18.95 -1.86
C LYS A 206 -14.39 -17.89 -0.86
N ARG A 207 -14.16 -18.29 0.38
CA ARG A 207 -13.52 -17.48 1.41
C ARG A 207 -12.11 -17.10 0.99
N ALA A 208 -11.61 -15.97 1.48
CA ALA A 208 -10.21 -15.63 1.40
C ALA A 208 -9.44 -16.36 2.52
N ASP A 209 -8.27 -16.89 2.18
CA ASP A 209 -7.37 -17.54 3.13
C ASP A 209 -6.54 -16.52 3.91
N HIS A 210 -6.15 -15.43 3.24
CA HIS A 210 -5.32 -14.35 3.79
C HIS A 210 -5.90 -12.99 3.45
N PHE A 211 -5.90 -12.09 4.45
CA PHE A 211 -6.20 -10.67 4.29
C PHE A 211 -4.92 -9.88 4.56
N ILE A 212 -4.45 -9.05 3.60
CA ILE A 212 -3.20 -8.29 3.74
C ILE A 212 -3.45 -6.83 3.41
N PHE A 213 -3.16 -5.94 4.36
CA PHE A 213 -3.36 -4.50 4.27
C PHE A 213 -2.15 -3.72 4.80
N GLY A 214 -2.07 -2.43 4.46
CA GLY A 214 -1.14 -1.45 4.98
C GLY A 214 -1.83 -0.39 5.85
N HIS A 215 -1.43 0.89 5.69
CA HIS A 215 -2.04 2.10 6.22
C HIS A 215 -1.82 2.37 7.71
N TYR A 216 -1.88 1.36 8.55
CA TYR A 216 -1.81 1.53 10.02
C TYR A 216 -0.40 1.51 10.57
N HIS A 217 0.59 1.14 9.74
CA HIS A 217 2.02 1.12 10.08
C HIS A 217 2.36 0.24 11.31
N LEU A 218 1.48 -0.68 11.66
CA LEU A 218 1.63 -1.59 12.80
C LEU A 218 1.66 -3.03 12.32
N PRO A 219 2.85 -3.65 12.21
CA PRO A 219 2.94 -5.04 11.78
C PRO A 219 2.21 -5.95 12.79
N LEU A 220 1.15 -6.59 12.33
CA LEU A 220 0.36 -7.55 13.11
C LEU A 220 -0.24 -8.64 12.23
N THR A 221 -0.58 -9.76 12.85
CA THR A 221 -1.34 -10.85 12.20
C THR A 221 -2.28 -11.45 13.23
N VAL A 222 -3.55 -11.55 12.88
CA VAL A 222 -4.64 -12.10 13.71
C VAL A 222 -5.25 -13.29 12.99
N GLN A 223 -5.45 -14.40 13.71
CA GLN A 223 -6.20 -15.54 13.19
C GLN A 223 -7.69 -15.26 13.24
N LEU A 224 -8.41 -15.57 12.17
CA LEU A 224 -9.85 -15.38 12.06
C LEU A 224 -10.58 -16.60 12.61
N GLU A 225 -11.72 -16.39 13.29
CA GLU A 225 -12.52 -17.47 13.88
C GLU A 225 -13.01 -18.48 12.84
N GLY A 226 -13.37 -17.99 11.65
CA GLY A 226 -13.83 -18.80 10.53
C GLY A 226 -12.72 -19.41 9.68
N GLY A 227 -11.46 -19.32 10.10
CA GLY A 227 -10.27 -19.75 9.36
C GLY A 227 -9.68 -18.64 8.46
N GLY A 228 -8.39 -18.75 8.21
CA GLY A 228 -7.58 -17.73 7.55
C GLY A 228 -7.00 -16.71 8.54
N ASP A 229 -6.31 -15.70 8.03
CA ASP A 229 -5.71 -14.66 8.83
C ASP A 229 -5.94 -13.25 8.26
N PHE A 230 -5.78 -12.26 9.14
CA PHE A 230 -5.79 -10.85 8.83
C PHE A 230 -4.47 -10.23 9.24
N SER A 231 -3.78 -9.61 8.29
CA SER A 231 -2.45 -9.03 8.47
C SER A 231 -2.44 -7.56 8.09
N ILE A 232 -1.75 -6.75 8.90
CA ILE A 232 -1.34 -5.39 8.57
C ILE A 232 0.18 -5.38 8.41
N LEU A 233 0.66 -4.73 7.35
CA LEU A 233 2.07 -4.48 7.11
C LEU A 233 2.57 -3.29 7.95
N GLY A 234 3.85 -3.29 8.27
CA GLY A 234 4.54 -2.15 8.85
C GLY A 234 4.85 -1.06 7.82
N ASP A 235 5.53 -0.02 8.28
CA ASP A 235 6.06 1.03 7.40
C ASP A 235 7.56 0.85 7.15
N TRP A 236 8.05 1.39 6.05
CA TRP A 236 9.48 1.36 5.70
C TRP A 236 10.29 2.49 6.36
N ILE A 237 9.71 3.18 7.34
CA ILE A 237 10.32 4.27 8.08
C ILE A 237 10.86 3.78 9.44
N HIS A 238 10.02 3.02 10.17
CA HIS A 238 10.30 2.58 11.54
C HIS A 238 10.43 1.06 11.65
N ASN A 239 9.53 0.32 11.00
CA ASN A 239 9.41 -1.13 11.08
C ASN A 239 9.31 -1.74 9.68
N PRO A 240 10.38 -1.68 8.85
CA PRO A 240 10.36 -2.20 7.50
C PRO A 240 10.03 -3.69 7.49
N ASP A 241 8.91 -4.01 6.84
CA ASP A 241 8.52 -5.39 6.61
C ASP A 241 7.84 -5.57 5.25
N TYR A 242 7.69 -6.81 4.89
CA TYR A 242 6.90 -7.27 3.76
C TYR A 242 6.40 -8.69 4.02
N MET A 243 5.42 -9.13 3.25
CA MET A 243 5.04 -10.55 3.27
C MET A 243 5.44 -11.21 1.97
N VAL A 244 5.84 -12.49 2.06
CA VAL A 244 6.18 -13.32 0.90
C VAL A 244 5.43 -14.64 0.97
N PHE A 245 4.79 -15.00 -0.14
CA PHE A 245 4.13 -16.28 -0.34
C PHE A 245 4.94 -17.12 -1.33
N ASP A 246 5.29 -18.34 -0.92
CA ASP A 246 6.14 -19.27 -1.71
C ASP A 246 5.34 -20.36 -2.46
N GLY A 247 4.01 -20.17 -2.55
CA GLY A 247 3.09 -21.18 -3.11
C GLY A 247 2.54 -22.15 -2.06
N THR A 248 3.08 -22.14 -0.84
CA THR A 248 2.70 -23.05 0.24
C THR A 248 2.46 -22.32 1.56
N SER A 249 3.31 -21.36 1.88
CA SER A 249 3.27 -20.62 3.15
C SER A 249 3.44 -19.13 2.93
N LEU A 250 2.70 -18.36 3.71
CA LEU A 250 2.81 -16.90 3.80
C LEU A 250 3.69 -16.53 4.99
N LYS A 251 4.77 -15.80 4.75
CA LYS A 251 5.73 -15.40 5.79
C LYS A 251 5.87 -13.88 5.83
N ARG A 252 6.02 -13.34 7.02
CA ARG A 252 6.44 -11.95 7.24
C ARG A 252 7.95 -11.91 7.36
N GLU A 253 8.58 -11.01 6.64
CA GLU A 253 10.03 -10.82 6.65
C GLU A 253 10.36 -9.33 6.72
N SER A 254 11.59 -9.02 7.13
CA SER A 254 12.13 -7.67 7.13
C SER A 254 13.25 -7.56 6.10
N PRO A 255 13.30 -6.45 5.33
CA PRO A 255 14.39 -6.23 4.38
C PRO A 255 15.73 -6.06 5.11
N VAL A 256 16.79 -6.59 4.52
CA VAL A 256 18.17 -6.40 4.99
C VAL A 256 18.82 -5.31 4.13
N PHE A 257 19.33 -4.25 4.77
CA PHE A 257 19.96 -3.11 4.11
C PHE A 257 21.45 -2.98 4.45
#